data_099e974c7c7aa1d217fed86251d1dd6c
#
_entry.id   099e974c7c7aa1d217fed86251d1dd6c
#
_cell.length_a   1.000
_cell.length_b   1.000
_cell.length_c   1.000
_cell.angle_alpha   90.00
_cell.angle_beta   90.00
_cell.angle_gamma   90.00
#
_symmetry.space_group_name_H-M   'P 1'
#
loop_
_entity.id
_entity.type
_entity.pdbx_description
1 polymer ?
#
loop_
_entity_poly.entity_id
_entity_poly.type
_entity_poly.pdbx_seq_one_letter_code
_entity_poly.pdbx_strand_id
1 'polypeptide(L)'
;PPGDASDGVESPEKKPRRRAAARPASPVVSIDERPSVETEADKARNDLLDLVESLKTKRILTGTIQGIERPADHPSRSLAVIYHGDIKVIIPAEEAVEPPEDFRGRLPEDVLHYMVTKRLGAEVDYIIKGIDAKAGVAVGSRLEAMSAKRRAYYFGTDRDGNNLLYEGICAEARVVSVIRAGIFVDLFGLELYIPLRELSYQRMLDA
;
A
#
# COMPACT_ATOMS: atom_id res chain seq x y z
N PRO A 1 -69.34 -61.90 32.26
CA PRO A 1 -68.07 -62.07 31.63
C PRO A 1 -67.38 -60.80 31.53
N PRO A 2 -66.09 -60.93 31.49
CA PRO A 2 -65.22 -60.39 32.51
C PRO A 2 -64.43 -59.18 32.08
N GLY A 3 -64.00 -58.41 33.05
CA GLY A 3 -63.06 -57.27 32.84
C GLY A 3 -61.64 -57.72 32.74
N ASP A 4 -60.89 -56.91 32.01
CA ASP A 4 -59.44 -57.06 31.99
C ASP A 4 -58.80 -55.84 32.57
N ALA A 5 -58.00 -56.08 33.54
CA ALA A 5 -57.08 -55.14 34.15
C ALA A 5 -55.81 -55.11 33.34
N SER A 6 -55.42 -53.96 32.86
CA SER A 6 -54.09 -53.76 32.26
C SER A 6 -53.25 -52.92 33.21
N ASP A 7 -52.27 -53.60 33.78
CA ASP A 7 -51.21 -53.02 34.57
C ASP A 7 -50.40 -52.00 33.76
N GLY A 8 -50.38 -50.79 34.22
CA GLY A 8 -49.48 -49.73 33.76
C GLY A 8 -48.11 -49.89 34.34
N VAL A 9 -47.12 -50.30 33.54
CA VAL A 9 -45.72 -50.28 33.93
C VAL A 9 -45.16 -48.85 33.71
N GLU A 10 -45.00 -48.14 34.79
CA GLU A 10 -44.28 -46.87 34.82
C GLU A 10 -42.79 -47.09 34.55
N SER A 11 -42.32 -46.59 33.45
CA SER A 11 -40.88 -46.52 33.18
C SER A 11 -40.22 -45.39 33.94
N PRO A 12 -39.06 -45.57 34.58
CA PRO A 12 -38.41 -44.54 35.38
C PRO A 12 -37.84 -43.44 34.49
N GLU A 13 -38.29 -42.23 34.79
CA GLU A 13 -37.83 -40.95 34.21
C GLU A 13 -36.31 -40.82 34.38
N LYS A 14 -35.55 -40.82 33.28
CA LYS A 14 -34.12 -40.51 33.27
C LYS A 14 -33.90 -39.04 33.56
N LYS A 15 -33.45 -38.71 34.77
CA LYS A 15 -32.94 -37.38 35.12
C LYS A 15 -31.88 -36.93 34.12
N PRO A 16 -31.95 -35.66 33.63
CA PRO A 16 -30.95 -35.14 32.70
C PRO A 16 -29.59 -35.06 33.42
N ARG A 17 -28.58 -35.73 32.84
CA ARG A 17 -27.19 -35.59 33.28
C ARG A 17 -26.79 -34.11 33.13
N ARG A 18 -26.51 -33.43 34.27
CA ARG A 18 -25.84 -32.14 34.30
C ARG A 18 -24.56 -32.26 33.47
N ARG A 19 -24.53 -31.57 32.32
CA ARG A 19 -23.29 -31.32 31.60
C ARG A 19 -22.32 -30.63 32.55
N ALA A 20 -21.21 -31.27 32.86
CA ALA A 20 -20.10 -30.65 33.56
C ALA A 20 -19.73 -29.36 32.81
N ALA A 21 -19.73 -28.25 33.53
CA ALA A 21 -19.25 -26.99 32.97
C ALA A 21 -17.83 -27.21 32.46
N ALA A 22 -17.63 -26.92 31.18
CA ALA A 22 -16.32 -26.96 30.55
C ALA A 22 -15.39 -26.04 31.37
N ARG A 23 -14.32 -26.60 31.91
CA ARG A 23 -13.24 -25.80 32.50
C ARG A 23 -12.82 -24.75 31.49
N PRO A 24 -12.66 -23.47 31.88
CA PRO A 24 -12.09 -22.48 30.97
C PRO A 24 -10.72 -23.02 30.51
N ALA A 25 -10.56 -23.11 29.21
CA ALA A 25 -9.29 -23.48 28.61
C ALA A 25 -8.25 -22.48 29.12
N SER A 26 -7.20 -22.98 29.75
CA SER A 26 -6.07 -22.14 30.14
C SER A 26 -5.54 -21.47 28.87
N PRO A 27 -5.23 -20.17 28.89
CA PRO A 27 -4.70 -19.51 27.72
C PRO A 27 -3.40 -20.22 27.31
N VAL A 28 -3.44 -20.85 26.14
CA VAL A 28 -2.23 -21.44 25.54
C VAL A 28 -1.50 -20.28 24.87
N VAL A 29 -0.35 -19.92 25.41
CA VAL A 29 0.54 -18.92 24.77
C VAL A 29 1.16 -19.59 23.55
N SER A 30 0.80 -19.15 22.35
CA SER A 30 1.40 -19.64 21.13
C SER A 30 2.84 -19.15 21.02
N ILE A 31 3.74 -20.02 20.50
CA ILE A 31 5.14 -19.67 20.24
C ILE A 31 5.21 -18.60 19.15
N ASP A 32 4.20 -18.53 18.27
CA ASP A 32 4.10 -17.56 17.19
C ASP A 32 3.56 -16.19 17.63
N GLU A 33 2.88 -16.14 18.78
CA GLU A 33 2.46 -14.89 19.43
C GLU A 33 3.57 -14.36 20.36
N ARG A 34 4.76 -14.19 19.86
CA ARG A 34 5.77 -13.42 20.60
C ARG A 34 5.33 -11.98 20.59
N PRO A 35 5.10 -11.34 21.76
CA PRO A 35 5.02 -9.90 21.80
C PRO A 35 6.30 -9.38 21.16
N SER A 36 6.15 -8.52 20.14
CA SER A 36 7.29 -7.89 19.49
C SER A 36 8.16 -7.25 20.58
N VAL A 37 9.32 -7.85 20.81
CA VAL A 37 10.30 -7.34 21.80
C VAL A 37 11.07 -6.16 21.21
N GLU A 38 10.70 -5.71 19.99
CA GLU A 38 11.30 -4.58 19.34
C GLU A 38 11.04 -3.30 20.14
N THR A 39 12.10 -2.70 20.59
CA THR A 39 12.04 -1.37 21.22
C THR A 39 11.86 -0.29 20.17
N GLU A 40 11.42 0.92 20.55
CA GLU A 40 11.35 2.07 19.64
C GLU A 40 12.72 2.38 19.02
N ALA A 41 13.82 2.17 19.77
CA ALA A 41 15.17 2.32 19.25
C ALA A 41 15.51 1.27 18.18
N ASP A 42 15.03 0.03 18.33
CA ASP A 42 15.24 -1.02 17.32
C ASP A 42 14.46 -0.71 16.04
N LYS A 43 13.22 -0.21 16.15
CA LYS A 43 12.42 0.24 15.01
C LYS A 43 13.12 1.37 14.27
N ALA A 44 13.51 2.43 14.96
CA ALA A 44 14.21 3.55 14.34
C ALA A 44 15.51 3.13 13.65
N ARG A 45 16.22 2.15 14.22
CA ARG A 45 17.41 1.57 13.60
C ARG A 45 17.08 0.77 12.34
N ASN A 46 16.02 -0.03 12.38
CA ASN A 46 15.56 -0.83 11.24
C ASN A 46 15.10 0.09 10.10
N ASP A 47 14.35 1.14 10.40
CA ASP A 47 13.91 2.14 9.42
C ASP A 47 15.11 2.82 8.73
N LEU A 48 16.14 3.19 9.50
CA LEU A 48 17.36 3.74 8.92
C LEU A 48 18.10 2.72 8.05
N LEU A 49 18.16 1.46 8.47
CA LEU A 49 18.79 0.38 7.70
C LEU A 49 18.09 0.14 6.38
N ASP A 50 16.75 0.16 6.35
CA ASP A 50 15.96 0.04 5.13
C ASP A 50 16.27 1.18 4.14
N LEU A 51 16.39 2.41 4.62
CA LEU A 51 16.77 3.56 3.78
C LEU A 51 18.20 3.42 3.23
N VAL A 52 19.15 2.99 4.07
CA VAL A 52 20.55 2.75 3.66
C VAL A 52 20.63 1.61 2.66
N GLU A 53 19.87 0.54 2.85
CA GLU A 53 19.79 -0.57 1.91
C GLU A 53 19.22 -0.10 0.57
N SER A 54 18.13 0.67 0.57
CA SER A 54 17.55 1.26 -0.63
C SER A 54 18.56 2.13 -1.38
N LEU A 55 19.32 2.97 -0.66
CA LEU A 55 20.36 3.81 -1.26
C LEU A 55 21.45 2.98 -1.96
N LYS A 56 21.89 1.88 -1.34
CA LYS A 56 23.00 1.05 -1.84
C LYS A 56 22.58 0.08 -2.93
N THR A 57 21.43 -0.60 -2.74
CA THR A 57 20.99 -1.70 -3.60
C THR A 57 19.93 -1.29 -4.60
N LYS A 58 19.42 -0.05 -4.53
CA LYS A 58 18.26 0.42 -5.29
C LYS A 58 16.99 -0.36 -5.00
N ARG A 59 16.90 -0.94 -3.78
CA ARG A 59 15.68 -1.58 -3.31
C ARG A 59 14.55 -0.57 -3.29
N ILE A 60 13.42 -0.96 -3.88
CA ILE A 60 12.21 -0.16 -3.90
C ILE A 60 11.55 -0.21 -2.54
N LEU A 61 11.26 0.94 -1.98
CA LEU A 61 10.46 1.14 -0.78
C LEU A 61 9.08 1.66 -1.17
N THR A 62 8.12 1.47 -0.29
CA THR A 62 6.73 1.91 -0.49
C THR A 62 6.31 2.80 0.67
N GLY A 63 5.59 3.86 0.39
CA GLY A 63 5.07 4.75 1.43
C GLY A 63 3.99 5.69 0.90
N THR A 64 3.26 6.31 1.83
CA THR A 64 2.15 7.21 1.50
C THR A 64 2.63 8.65 1.49
N ILE A 65 2.24 9.41 0.47
CA ILE A 65 2.48 10.86 0.42
C ILE A 65 1.59 11.53 1.45
N GLN A 66 2.19 12.00 2.56
CA GLN A 66 1.46 12.59 3.68
C GLN A 66 1.37 14.11 3.61
N GLY A 67 2.23 14.74 2.82
CA GLY A 67 2.24 16.19 2.68
C GLY A 67 2.97 16.66 1.45
N ILE A 68 2.77 17.96 1.13
CA ILE A 68 3.52 18.64 0.08
C ILE A 68 4.03 19.93 0.67
N GLU A 69 5.32 20.13 0.56
CA GLU A 69 6.01 21.31 1.09
C GLU A 69 6.62 22.14 -0.03
N ARG A 70 6.69 23.43 0.19
CA ARG A 70 7.46 24.36 -0.63
C ARG A 70 8.56 24.96 0.27
N PRO A 71 9.85 24.70 -0.02
CA PRO A 71 10.93 25.26 0.77
C PRO A 71 10.92 26.79 0.68
N ALA A 72 11.18 27.45 1.81
CA ALA A 72 11.23 28.91 1.84
C ALA A 72 12.32 29.50 0.91
N ASP A 73 13.43 28.77 0.78
CA ASP A 73 14.56 29.16 -0.09
C ASP A 73 14.25 29.00 -1.59
N HIS A 74 13.32 28.10 -1.93
CA HIS A 74 12.94 27.80 -3.31
C HIS A 74 11.41 27.59 -3.41
N PRO A 75 10.61 28.64 -3.33
CA PRO A 75 9.14 28.52 -3.30
C PRO A 75 8.53 28.00 -4.60
N SER A 76 9.29 28.01 -5.70
CA SER A 76 8.90 27.39 -6.97
C SER A 76 8.96 25.87 -6.94
N ARG A 77 9.78 25.29 -6.07
CA ARG A 77 9.93 23.84 -5.95
C ARG A 77 8.89 23.26 -5.00
N SER A 78 8.32 22.14 -5.39
CA SER A 78 7.41 21.36 -4.56
C SER A 78 8.07 20.04 -4.18
N LEU A 79 7.91 19.66 -2.92
CA LEU A 79 8.46 18.44 -2.36
C LEU A 79 7.33 17.59 -1.83
N ALA A 80 7.19 16.36 -2.31
CA ALA A 80 6.32 15.38 -1.67
C ALA A 80 7.02 14.84 -0.43
N VAL A 81 6.26 14.68 0.65
CA VAL A 81 6.75 14.24 1.95
C VAL A 81 6.14 12.87 2.28
N ILE A 82 7.01 11.94 2.58
CA ILE A 82 6.69 10.60 3.07
C ILE A 82 7.43 10.41 4.38
N TYR A 83 6.83 9.73 5.35
CA TYR A 83 7.54 9.31 6.55
C TYR A 83 7.80 7.81 6.49
N HIS A 84 9.07 7.45 6.66
CA HIS A 84 9.52 6.07 6.82
C HIS A 84 9.96 5.90 8.27
N GLY A 85 9.06 5.38 9.10
CA GLY A 85 9.19 5.54 10.54
C GLY A 85 9.24 7.01 10.93
N ASP A 86 10.27 7.39 11.69
CA ASP A 86 10.50 8.77 12.12
C ASP A 86 11.32 9.61 11.11
N ILE A 87 11.81 8.98 10.04
CA ILE A 87 12.66 9.65 9.05
C ILE A 87 11.81 10.27 7.96
N LYS A 88 11.99 11.57 7.76
CA LYS A 88 11.32 12.31 6.70
C LYS A 88 11.99 12.05 5.36
N VAL A 89 11.25 11.45 4.42
CA VAL A 89 11.67 11.27 3.03
C VAL A 89 11.04 12.35 2.18
N ILE A 90 11.85 13.13 1.49
CA ILE A 90 11.40 14.16 0.55
C ILE A 90 11.65 13.71 -0.89
N ILE A 91 10.66 13.89 -1.74
CA ILE A 91 10.76 13.59 -3.17
C ILE A 91 10.44 14.89 -3.92
N PRO A 92 11.43 15.47 -4.63
CA PRO A 92 11.18 16.63 -5.48
C PRO A 92 10.09 16.35 -6.53
N ALA A 93 9.31 17.36 -6.89
CA ALA A 93 8.20 17.19 -7.83
C ALA A 93 8.67 16.60 -9.17
N GLU A 94 9.85 16.98 -9.61
CA GLU A 94 10.48 16.49 -10.83
C GLU A 94 10.86 15.01 -10.78
N GLU A 95 11.00 14.47 -9.56
CA GLU A 95 11.30 13.06 -9.28
C GLU A 95 10.04 12.29 -8.78
N ALA A 96 8.95 13.01 -8.51
CA ALA A 96 7.70 12.43 -8.02
C ALA A 96 6.71 12.10 -9.13
N VAL A 97 6.71 12.84 -10.23
CA VAL A 97 5.77 12.69 -11.35
C VAL A 97 6.51 12.82 -12.69
N GLU A 98 6.05 12.07 -13.69
CA GLU A 98 6.54 12.25 -15.05
C GLU A 98 6.00 13.58 -15.60
N PRO A 99 6.89 14.50 -16.05
CA PRO A 99 6.44 15.76 -16.60
C PRO A 99 5.66 15.50 -17.90
N PRO A 100 4.59 16.28 -18.16
CA PRO A 100 3.87 16.17 -19.43
C PRO A 100 4.76 16.68 -20.59
N GLU A 101 4.54 16.15 -21.78
CA GLU A 101 5.25 16.58 -22.99
C GLU A 101 4.96 18.06 -23.32
N ASP A 102 3.75 18.54 -23.02
CA ASP A 102 3.32 19.92 -23.26
C ASP A 102 2.71 20.52 -21.99
N PHE A 103 3.29 21.61 -21.52
CA PHE A 103 2.81 22.36 -20.36
C PHE A 103 1.65 23.34 -20.69
N ARG A 104 1.24 23.41 -21.96
CA ARG A 104 0.13 24.26 -22.44
C ARG A 104 0.25 25.72 -22.02
N GLY A 105 1.47 26.26 -22.08
CA GLY A 105 1.77 27.65 -21.72
C GLY A 105 1.74 27.95 -20.22
N ARG A 106 1.61 26.95 -19.36
CA ARG A 106 1.73 27.09 -17.91
C ARG A 106 3.17 26.95 -17.46
N LEU A 107 3.50 27.53 -16.30
CA LEU A 107 4.82 27.32 -15.71
C LEU A 107 5.00 25.84 -15.31
N PRO A 108 6.11 25.21 -15.65
CA PRO A 108 6.37 23.81 -15.32
C PRO A 108 6.23 23.49 -13.83
N GLU A 109 6.70 24.36 -12.97
CA GLU A 109 6.62 24.24 -11.50
C GLU A 109 5.17 24.21 -10.99
N ASP A 110 4.26 24.99 -11.58
CA ASP A 110 2.85 25.00 -11.18
C ASP A 110 2.13 23.73 -11.64
N VAL A 111 2.48 23.23 -12.82
CA VAL A 111 1.93 21.98 -13.35
C VAL A 111 2.40 20.81 -12.48
N LEU A 112 3.70 20.73 -12.21
CA LEU A 112 4.27 19.68 -11.36
C LEU A 112 3.70 19.75 -9.93
N HIS A 113 3.57 20.94 -9.37
CA HIS A 113 2.92 21.15 -8.07
C HIS A 113 1.50 20.59 -8.05
N TYR A 114 0.71 20.94 -9.06
CA TYR A 114 -0.67 20.45 -9.20
C TYR A 114 -0.69 18.92 -9.30
N MET A 115 0.18 18.33 -10.12
CA MET A 115 0.24 16.89 -10.31
C MET A 115 0.62 16.14 -9.04
N VAL A 116 1.60 16.63 -8.27
CA VAL A 116 2.01 16.05 -6.99
C VAL A 116 0.87 16.21 -5.95
N THR A 117 0.22 17.39 -5.92
CA THR A 117 -0.90 17.65 -5.00
C THR A 117 -2.05 16.65 -5.21
N LYS A 118 -2.30 16.25 -6.45
CA LYS A 118 -3.34 15.25 -6.76
C LYS A 118 -3.00 13.82 -6.31
N ARG A 119 -1.77 13.59 -5.86
CA ARG A 119 -1.31 12.30 -5.31
C ARG A 119 -1.18 12.31 -3.79
N LEU A 120 -1.63 13.37 -3.13
CA LEU A 120 -1.67 13.43 -1.66
C LEU A 120 -2.54 12.28 -1.13
N GLY A 121 -2.02 11.54 -0.16
CA GLY A 121 -2.66 10.34 0.39
C GLY A 121 -2.44 9.06 -0.45
N ALA A 122 -1.85 9.16 -1.63
CA ALA A 122 -1.53 7.98 -2.43
C ALA A 122 -0.32 7.23 -1.88
N GLU A 123 -0.40 5.92 -1.93
CA GLU A 123 0.74 5.04 -1.69
C GLU A 123 1.59 4.96 -2.96
N VAL A 124 2.87 5.23 -2.84
CA VAL A 124 3.81 5.26 -3.96
C VAL A 124 5.09 4.49 -3.66
N ASP A 125 5.72 4.03 -4.70
CA ASP A 125 7.03 3.38 -4.61
C ASP A 125 8.13 4.41 -4.84
N TYR A 126 9.24 4.27 -4.11
CA TYR A 126 10.37 5.16 -4.24
C TYR A 126 11.71 4.46 -3.96
N ILE A 127 12.80 5.05 -4.42
CA ILE A 127 14.17 4.62 -4.14
C ILE A 127 14.90 5.80 -3.52
N ILE A 128 15.75 5.52 -2.54
CA ILE A 128 16.54 6.54 -1.87
C ILE A 128 17.74 6.94 -2.74
N LYS A 129 17.95 8.25 -2.88
CA LYS A 129 19.07 8.87 -3.59
C LYS A 129 20.11 9.46 -2.66
N GLY A 130 19.71 9.87 -1.47
CA GLY A 130 20.59 10.45 -0.46
C GLY A 130 19.98 10.43 0.93
N ILE A 131 20.81 10.39 1.96
CA ILE A 131 20.38 10.38 3.37
C ILE A 131 21.25 11.38 4.13
N ASP A 132 20.61 12.29 4.86
CA ASP A 132 21.23 13.07 5.92
C ASP A 132 20.74 12.55 7.28
N ALA A 133 21.50 11.61 7.83
CA ALA A 133 21.18 10.98 9.10
C ALA A 133 21.21 11.96 10.28
N LYS A 134 21.95 13.09 10.17
CA LYS A 134 22.02 14.11 11.23
C LYS A 134 20.76 14.98 11.23
N ALA A 135 20.27 15.30 10.06
CA ALA A 135 19.03 16.07 9.90
C ALA A 135 17.76 15.21 10.00
N GLY A 136 17.88 13.87 9.99
CA GLY A 136 16.74 12.96 9.96
C GLY A 136 15.94 13.06 8.66
N VAL A 137 16.60 13.38 7.54
CA VAL A 137 15.99 13.60 6.25
C VAL A 137 16.63 12.73 5.19
N ALA A 138 15.83 12.12 4.33
CA ALA A 138 16.28 11.41 3.15
C ALA A 138 15.67 12.01 1.88
N VAL A 139 16.35 11.88 0.77
CA VAL A 139 15.88 12.28 -0.56
C VAL A 139 15.58 11.03 -1.37
N GLY A 140 14.38 10.93 -1.91
CA GLY A 140 13.93 9.81 -2.72
C GLY A 140 13.59 10.22 -4.15
N SER A 141 13.42 9.20 -5.00
CA SER A 141 12.92 9.33 -6.37
C SER A 141 11.86 8.27 -6.63
N ARG A 142 10.67 8.71 -7.02
CA ARG A 142 9.61 7.84 -7.49
C ARG A 142 9.87 7.40 -8.93
N LEU A 143 10.35 8.31 -9.77
CA LEU A 143 10.62 8.01 -11.19
C LEU A 143 11.67 6.90 -11.35
N GLU A 144 12.69 6.87 -10.49
CA GLU A 144 13.69 5.79 -10.49
C GLU A 144 13.06 4.44 -10.13
N ALA A 145 12.16 4.41 -9.13
CA ALA A 145 11.41 3.21 -8.75
C ALA A 145 10.48 2.74 -9.87
N MET A 146 9.74 3.66 -10.49
CA MET A 146 8.87 3.38 -11.63
C MET A 146 9.67 2.80 -12.81
N SER A 147 10.81 3.41 -13.13
CA SER A 147 11.69 2.93 -14.21
C SER A 147 12.23 1.52 -13.93
N ALA A 148 12.61 1.24 -12.68
CA ALA A 148 13.06 -0.10 -12.28
C ALA A 148 11.94 -1.14 -12.40
N LYS A 149 10.72 -0.82 -11.94
CA LYS A 149 9.56 -1.69 -12.09
C LYS A 149 9.19 -1.90 -13.56
N ARG A 150 9.14 -0.84 -14.38
CA ARG A 150 8.87 -0.98 -15.82
C ARG A 150 9.85 -1.95 -16.47
N ARG A 151 11.14 -1.81 -16.18
CA ARG A 151 12.15 -2.71 -16.72
C ARG A 151 11.93 -4.17 -16.29
N ALA A 152 11.60 -4.39 -15.03
CA ALA A 152 11.40 -5.73 -14.49
C ALA A 152 10.15 -6.42 -15.04
N TYR A 153 9.05 -5.70 -15.23
CA TYR A 153 7.76 -6.30 -15.58
C TYR A 153 7.46 -6.26 -17.08
N TYR A 154 7.74 -5.14 -17.76
CA TYR A 154 7.41 -4.98 -19.18
C TYR A 154 8.45 -5.60 -20.11
N PHE A 155 9.70 -5.75 -19.63
CA PHE A 155 10.78 -6.39 -20.38
C PHE A 155 11.29 -7.66 -19.73
N GLY A 156 10.68 -8.05 -18.60
CA GLY A 156 10.99 -9.30 -17.90
C GLY A 156 10.31 -10.50 -18.54
N THR A 157 10.96 -11.65 -18.39
CA THR A 157 10.41 -12.93 -18.81
C THR A 157 10.28 -13.87 -17.61
N ASP A 158 9.37 -14.82 -17.72
CA ASP A 158 9.25 -15.92 -16.77
C ASP A 158 10.38 -16.95 -16.95
N ARG A 159 10.32 -18.05 -16.19
CA ARG A 159 11.33 -19.15 -16.28
C ARG A 159 11.34 -19.85 -17.64
N ASP A 160 10.22 -19.78 -18.37
CA ASP A 160 10.02 -20.43 -19.64
C ASP A 160 10.33 -19.47 -20.82
N GLY A 161 10.73 -18.23 -20.53
CA GLY A 161 11.08 -17.21 -21.51
C GLY A 161 9.91 -16.44 -22.07
N ASN A 162 8.69 -16.59 -21.52
CA ASN A 162 7.53 -15.82 -21.95
C ASN A 162 7.51 -14.45 -21.25
N ASN A 163 6.92 -13.45 -21.91
CA ASN A 163 6.74 -12.13 -21.32
C ASN A 163 5.86 -12.21 -20.07
N LEU A 164 6.22 -11.51 -19.00
CA LEU A 164 5.43 -11.42 -17.75
C LEU A 164 4.08 -10.72 -18.00
N LEU A 165 4.06 -9.72 -18.88
CA LEU A 165 2.84 -9.00 -19.25
C LEU A 165 2.53 -9.29 -20.73
N TYR A 166 1.26 -9.65 -20.99
CA TYR A 166 0.76 -9.94 -22.34
C TYR A 166 -0.69 -9.48 -22.46
N GLU A 167 -1.18 -9.31 -23.68
CA GLU A 167 -2.54 -8.90 -23.95
C GLU A 167 -3.56 -9.87 -23.37
N GLY A 168 -4.55 -9.33 -22.65
CA GLY A 168 -5.60 -10.12 -21.98
C GLY A 168 -5.28 -10.58 -20.56
N ILE A 169 -4.08 -10.27 -20.02
CA ILE A 169 -3.78 -10.56 -18.62
C ILE A 169 -4.59 -9.64 -17.68
N CYS A 170 -5.05 -10.22 -16.56
CA CYS A 170 -5.58 -9.42 -15.46
C CYS A 170 -4.45 -9.08 -14.49
N ALA A 171 -4.35 -7.82 -14.12
CA ALA A 171 -3.32 -7.34 -13.20
C ALA A 171 -3.92 -6.38 -12.15
N GLU A 172 -3.35 -6.39 -10.96
CA GLU A 172 -3.68 -5.41 -9.93
C GLU A 172 -2.90 -4.13 -10.17
N ALA A 173 -3.59 -2.98 -10.10
CA ALA A 173 -3.00 -1.67 -10.21
C ALA A 173 -3.31 -0.85 -8.96
N ARG A 174 -2.39 0.05 -8.60
CA ARG A 174 -2.55 0.94 -7.45
C ARG A 174 -3.11 2.29 -7.90
N VAL A 175 -4.23 2.73 -7.31
CA VAL A 175 -4.77 4.07 -7.58
C VAL A 175 -3.86 5.13 -6.97
N VAL A 176 -3.35 6.04 -7.79
CA VAL A 176 -2.42 7.10 -7.36
C VAL A 176 -3.05 8.49 -7.42
N SER A 177 -4.11 8.68 -8.18
CA SER A 177 -4.84 9.94 -8.23
C SER A 177 -6.27 9.74 -8.70
N VAL A 178 -7.18 10.47 -8.08
CA VAL A 178 -8.60 10.51 -8.46
C VAL A 178 -8.93 11.90 -8.96
N ILE A 179 -9.52 11.99 -10.14
CA ILE A 179 -10.03 13.24 -10.72
C ILE A 179 -11.48 13.03 -11.17
N ARG A 180 -12.23 14.13 -11.37
CA ARG A 180 -13.64 14.05 -11.75
C ARG A 180 -13.90 13.23 -13.02
N ALA A 181 -12.94 13.15 -13.94
CA ALA A 181 -13.10 12.48 -15.23
C ALA A 181 -12.66 11.01 -15.22
N GLY A 182 -12.02 10.54 -14.14
CA GLY A 182 -11.48 9.18 -14.04
C GLY A 182 -10.39 9.08 -12.97
N ILE A 183 -9.57 8.05 -13.08
CA ILE A 183 -8.49 7.78 -12.14
C ILE A 183 -7.15 7.61 -12.87
N PHE A 184 -6.07 7.88 -12.14
CA PHE A 184 -4.73 7.46 -12.54
C PHE A 184 -4.31 6.26 -11.69
N VAL A 185 -3.80 5.23 -12.32
CA VAL A 185 -3.31 4.03 -11.67
C VAL A 185 -1.84 3.77 -12.01
N ASP A 186 -1.10 3.28 -11.04
CA ASP A 186 0.25 2.77 -11.26
C ASP A 186 0.16 1.26 -11.54
N LEU A 187 0.51 0.86 -12.74
CA LEU A 187 0.62 -0.52 -13.17
C LEU A 187 2.09 -0.86 -13.39
N PHE A 188 2.74 -1.42 -12.36
CA PHE A 188 4.15 -1.82 -12.39
C PHE A 188 5.12 -0.73 -12.87
N GLY A 189 4.92 0.50 -12.38
CA GLY A 189 5.75 1.65 -12.72
C GLY A 189 5.35 2.39 -13.99
N LEU A 190 4.22 2.04 -14.60
CA LEU A 190 3.60 2.82 -15.65
C LEU A 190 2.31 3.45 -15.13
N GLU A 191 2.20 4.76 -15.21
CA GLU A 191 1.00 5.48 -14.79
C GLU A 191 0.02 5.59 -15.95
N LEU A 192 -1.17 5.01 -15.77
CA LEU A 192 -2.21 4.94 -16.79
C LEU A 192 -3.44 5.73 -16.34
N TYR A 193 -4.05 6.43 -17.28
CA TYR A 193 -5.34 7.08 -17.06
C TYR A 193 -6.48 6.15 -17.46
N ILE A 194 -7.41 5.92 -16.53
CA ILE A 194 -8.65 5.16 -16.77
C ILE A 194 -9.82 6.15 -16.69
N PRO A 195 -10.52 6.40 -17.80
CA PRO A 195 -11.66 7.30 -17.80
C PRO A 195 -12.84 6.69 -17.03
N LEU A 196 -13.69 7.56 -16.49
CA LEU A 196 -14.82 7.18 -15.64
C LEU A 196 -15.71 6.10 -16.25
N ARG A 197 -15.95 6.14 -17.56
CA ARG A 197 -16.76 5.18 -18.30
C ARG A 197 -16.21 3.75 -18.32
N GLU A 198 -14.90 3.60 -18.10
CA GLU A 198 -14.22 2.29 -18.07
C GLU A 198 -14.16 1.69 -16.65
N LEU A 199 -14.55 2.44 -15.62
CA LEU A 199 -14.49 1.99 -14.23
C LEU A 199 -15.69 1.16 -13.83
N SER A 200 -16.85 1.35 -14.48
CA SER A 200 -18.08 0.65 -14.14
C SER A 200 -19.00 0.53 -15.35
N TYR A 201 -19.76 -0.57 -15.39
CA TYR A 201 -20.87 -0.74 -16.35
C TYR A 201 -22.06 0.16 -16.02
N GLN A 202 -22.17 0.64 -14.80
CA GLN A 202 -23.19 1.61 -14.41
C GLN A 202 -22.70 3.03 -14.68
N ARG A 203 -23.63 3.92 -15.06
CA ARG A 203 -23.30 5.33 -15.30
C ARG A 203 -22.88 6.00 -13.98
N MET A 204 -21.64 6.39 -13.90
CA MET A 204 -21.08 7.20 -12.82
C MET A 204 -21.03 8.67 -13.25
N LEU A 205 -21.24 9.59 -12.32
CA LEU A 205 -21.18 11.03 -12.56
C LEU A 205 -19.80 11.63 -12.26
N ASP A 206 -19.08 11.00 -11.33
CA ASP A 206 -17.72 11.35 -10.91
C ASP A 206 -17.02 10.11 -10.31
N ALA A 207 -15.70 10.15 -10.19
CA ALA A 207 -14.87 9.10 -9.63
C ALA A 207 -14.56 9.34 -8.15
#